data_cbe324d0a5ea672f5696eb1b3623bd02
#
_entry.id   cbe324d0a5ea672f5696eb1b3623bd02
#
_cell.length_a   1.000
_cell.length_b   1.000
_cell.length_c   1.000
_cell.angle_alpha   90.00
_cell.angle_beta   90.00
_cell.angle_gamma   90.00
#
_symmetry.space_group_name_H-M   'P 1'
#
loop_
_entity.id
_entity.type
_entity.pdbx_description
1 polymer ?
#
loop_
_entity_poly.entity_id
_entity_poly.type
_entity_poly.pdbx_seq_one_letter_code
_entity_poly.pdbx_strand_id
1 'polypeptide(L)'
;MIRIQNIYYMLSYAFQVLNEDGYKQVATEEFENAAELCTAILVKGVSSQLKRGLGKEYIVQTEELSTLRGKIDISASVKEQTMLRKRLVCNYDEFSVNSYMNRIIRTTMDTLVRSNISKDRKKQLRKPLIYFAEVEPLNRESINWKLQFNKNNQTYQMLISICYLILKGLLQTTSDGSTKLMDFLDEQRMCRLYEKFILEYFKKEHPEVKASASQIPWDTDDGYREMLPVMQSDIMLKQGDRTLVIDPYSVQALLRQCAISVCLVHQIYRKHFRHLP
;
A
#
# COMPACT_ATOMS: atom_id res chain seq x y z
N MET A 1 -14.93 -14.28 -11.42
CA MET A 1 -14.97 -13.11 -10.51
C MET A 1 -14.49 -13.57 -9.13
N ILE A 2 -13.50 -12.92 -8.54
CA ILE A 2 -12.97 -13.29 -7.21
C ILE A 2 -13.95 -12.79 -6.15
N ARG A 3 -14.31 -13.66 -5.20
CA ARG A 3 -15.18 -13.24 -4.08
C ARG A 3 -14.48 -12.21 -3.21
N ILE A 4 -15.19 -11.20 -2.72
CA ILE A 4 -14.64 -10.09 -1.93
C ILE A 4 -13.99 -10.60 -0.64
N GLN A 5 -14.56 -11.64 -0.02
CA GLN A 5 -13.97 -12.32 1.13
C GLN A 5 -12.56 -12.89 0.84
N ASN A 6 -12.33 -13.36 -0.39
CA ASN A 6 -10.99 -13.83 -0.79
C ASN A 6 -10.00 -12.68 -0.91
N ILE A 7 -10.44 -11.48 -1.31
CA ILE A 7 -9.60 -10.27 -1.33
C ILE A 7 -9.18 -9.91 0.10
N TYR A 8 -10.12 -9.91 1.05
CA TYR A 8 -9.79 -9.70 2.46
C TYR A 8 -8.78 -10.74 2.97
N TYR A 9 -9.01 -12.01 2.68
CA TYR A 9 -8.12 -13.11 3.05
C TYR A 9 -6.71 -12.90 2.49
N MET A 10 -6.58 -12.59 1.21
CA MET A 10 -5.28 -12.27 0.59
C MET A 10 -4.60 -11.08 1.24
N LEU A 11 -5.35 -10.02 1.56
CA LEU A 11 -4.84 -8.85 2.25
C LEU A 11 -4.36 -9.18 3.68
N SER A 12 -5.03 -10.09 4.39
CA SER A 12 -4.67 -10.49 5.75
C SER A 12 -3.33 -11.24 5.82
N TYR A 13 -2.98 -12.00 4.79
CA TYR A 13 -1.64 -12.59 4.67
C TYR A 13 -0.61 -11.56 4.21
N ALA A 14 -0.95 -10.75 3.23
CA ALA A 14 -0.05 -9.71 2.73
C ALA A 14 0.30 -8.66 3.81
N PHE A 15 -0.60 -8.43 4.77
CA PHE A 15 -0.43 -7.46 5.86
C PHE A 15 -0.86 -8.06 7.18
N GLN A 16 0.09 -8.54 7.97
CA GLN A 16 -0.16 -9.20 9.26
C GLN A 16 -0.97 -8.34 10.24
N VAL A 17 -0.88 -7.02 10.14
CA VAL A 17 -1.67 -6.07 10.93
C VAL A 17 -3.18 -6.33 10.85
N LEU A 18 -3.68 -6.84 9.72
CA LEU A 18 -5.10 -7.18 9.55
C LEU A 18 -5.57 -8.40 10.37
N ASN A 19 -4.64 -9.16 10.93
CA ASN A 19 -4.96 -10.27 11.82
C ASN A 19 -5.12 -9.84 13.29
N GLU A 20 -4.82 -8.57 13.63
CA GLU A 20 -5.04 -8.03 14.96
C GLU A 20 -6.56 -7.96 15.28
N ASP A 21 -6.90 -8.11 16.55
CA ASP A 21 -8.31 -8.14 17.04
C ASP A 21 -9.16 -6.96 16.57
N GLY A 22 -8.52 -5.82 16.36
CA GLY A 22 -9.18 -4.62 15.86
C GLY A 22 -9.83 -4.77 14.48
N TYR A 23 -9.42 -5.72 13.64
CA TYR A 23 -9.92 -5.93 12.27
C TYR A 23 -10.88 -7.13 12.13
N LYS A 24 -11.07 -7.92 13.17
CA LYS A 24 -11.98 -9.08 13.13
C LYS A 24 -13.40 -8.74 12.70
N GLN A 25 -13.90 -7.56 13.09
CA GLN A 25 -15.22 -7.10 12.66
C GLN A 25 -15.31 -6.87 11.16
N VAL A 26 -14.24 -6.33 10.55
CA VAL A 26 -14.18 -6.14 9.09
C VAL A 26 -14.19 -7.48 8.35
N ALA A 27 -13.58 -8.52 8.94
CA ALA A 27 -13.57 -9.86 8.36
C ALA A 27 -14.97 -10.51 8.26
N THR A 28 -15.88 -10.14 9.16
CA THR A 28 -17.23 -10.68 9.25
C THR A 28 -18.30 -9.86 8.54
N GLU A 29 -17.96 -8.63 8.09
CA GLU A 29 -18.87 -7.80 7.33
C GLU A 29 -19.06 -8.34 5.89
N GLU A 30 -20.28 -8.23 5.37
CA GLU A 30 -20.55 -8.47 3.96
C GLU A 30 -20.33 -7.18 3.17
N PHE A 31 -19.57 -7.27 2.09
CA PHE A 31 -19.28 -6.14 1.22
C PHE A 31 -19.82 -6.38 -0.18
N GLU A 32 -20.42 -5.36 -0.78
CA GLU A 32 -20.94 -5.43 -2.14
C GLU A 32 -19.81 -5.42 -3.18
N ASN A 33 -18.73 -4.70 -2.89
CA ASN A 33 -17.60 -4.56 -3.82
C ASN A 33 -16.25 -4.32 -3.10
N ALA A 34 -15.15 -4.41 -3.86
CA ALA A 34 -13.80 -4.24 -3.33
C ALA A 34 -13.54 -2.82 -2.79
N ALA A 35 -14.24 -1.81 -3.32
CA ALA A 35 -14.09 -0.44 -2.85
C ALA A 35 -14.64 -0.24 -1.44
N GLU A 36 -15.79 -0.85 -1.13
CA GLU A 36 -16.39 -0.86 0.21
C GLU A 36 -15.47 -1.55 1.22
N LEU A 37 -14.91 -2.72 0.86
CA LEU A 37 -13.95 -3.44 1.68
C LEU A 37 -12.70 -2.60 1.95
N CYS A 38 -12.05 -2.05 0.92
CA CYS A 38 -10.85 -1.24 1.08
C CYS A 38 -11.13 0.01 1.93
N THR A 39 -12.32 0.61 1.77
CA THR A 39 -12.75 1.76 2.57
C THR A 39 -12.91 1.38 4.04
N ALA A 40 -13.54 0.23 4.35
CA ALA A 40 -13.69 -0.26 5.70
C ALA A 40 -12.33 -0.50 6.39
N ILE A 41 -11.40 -1.14 5.68
CA ILE A 41 -10.03 -1.37 6.17
C ILE A 41 -9.33 -0.03 6.42
N LEU A 42 -9.43 0.92 5.49
CA LEU A 42 -8.82 2.25 5.62
C LEU A 42 -9.36 2.99 6.85
N VAL A 43 -10.68 3.08 7.00
CA VAL A 43 -11.33 3.73 8.16
C VAL A 43 -10.87 3.12 9.47
N LYS A 44 -10.85 1.79 9.53
CA LYS A 44 -10.43 1.06 10.74
C LYS A 44 -8.96 1.31 11.06
N GLY A 45 -8.10 1.21 10.05
CA GLY A 45 -6.67 1.42 10.22
C GLY A 45 -6.31 2.84 10.61
N VAL A 46 -6.94 3.84 9.97
CA VAL A 46 -6.76 5.25 10.34
C VAL A 46 -7.26 5.50 11.77
N SER A 47 -8.41 4.94 12.16
CA SER A 47 -8.93 5.07 13.53
C SER A 47 -8.00 4.43 14.56
N SER A 48 -7.37 3.30 14.23
CA SER A 48 -6.35 2.67 15.09
C SER A 48 -5.08 3.53 15.18
N GLN A 49 -4.64 4.11 14.05
CA GLN A 49 -3.48 5.01 14.02
C GLN A 49 -3.72 6.29 14.83
N LEU A 50 -4.93 6.87 14.74
CA LEU A 50 -5.29 8.07 15.52
C LEU A 50 -5.21 7.84 17.04
N LYS A 51 -5.52 6.64 17.51
CA LYS A 51 -5.36 6.29 18.95
C LYS A 51 -3.89 6.26 19.39
N ARG A 52 -2.97 5.95 18.48
CA ARG A 52 -1.52 5.98 18.69
C ARG A 52 -0.91 7.37 18.41
N GLY A 53 -1.69 8.27 17.83
CA GLY A 53 -1.25 9.56 17.27
C GLY A 53 -0.83 9.45 15.81
N LEU A 54 -1.00 10.55 15.07
CA LEU A 54 -0.49 10.63 13.70
C LEU A 54 1.04 10.65 13.69
N GLY A 55 1.64 9.95 12.74
CA GLY A 55 3.08 10.00 12.50
C GLY A 55 3.52 11.43 12.19
N LYS A 56 4.64 11.85 12.77
CA LYS A 56 5.22 13.17 12.53
C LYS A 56 6.58 13.01 11.87
N GLU A 57 6.92 13.97 11.04
CA GLU A 57 8.22 14.06 10.37
C GLU A 57 8.78 15.47 10.53
N TYR A 58 10.11 15.60 10.50
CA TYR A 58 10.74 16.90 10.41
C TYR A 58 10.59 17.41 8.97
N ILE A 59 9.90 18.54 8.84
CA ILE A 59 9.64 19.19 7.55
C ILE A 59 10.35 20.53 7.58
N VAL A 60 11.20 20.77 6.58
CA VAL A 60 11.86 22.06 6.41
C VAL A 60 10.80 23.10 6.04
N GLN A 61 10.65 24.11 6.90
CA GLN A 61 9.81 25.28 6.65
C GLN A 61 10.70 26.46 6.27
N THR A 62 10.23 27.24 5.29
CA THR A 62 10.87 28.48 4.88
C THR A 62 9.85 29.60 5.05
N GLU A 63 10.09 30.47 6.02
CA GLU A 63 9.14 31.54 6.35
C GLU A 63 9.83 32.88 6.60
N GLU A 64 9.11 33.96 6.33
CA GLU A 64 9.50 35.32 6.67
C GLU A 64 9.12 35.64 8.12
N LEU A 65 10.11 35.70 9.01
CA LEU A 65 9.91 35.84 10.45
C LEU A 65 10.54 37.14 10.98
N SER A 66 9.91 37.74 12.00
CA SER A 66 10.44 38.87 12.75
C SER A 66 11.42 38.42 13.85
N THR A 67 11.41 37.14 14.22
CA THR A 67 12.28 36.52 15.21
C THR A 67 13.07 35.40 14.57
N LEU A 68 14.35 35.30 14.86
CA LEU A 68 15.21 34.27 14.32
C LEU A 68 14.75 32.86 14.75
N ARG A 69 14.58 31.98 13.76
CA ARG A 69 14.31 30.55 13.96
C ARG A 69 15.08 29.73 12.95
N GLY A 70 15.91 28.83 13.43
CA GLY A 70 16.72 27.98 12.54
C GLY A 70 17.82 28.74 11.80
N LYS A 71 18.00 28.50 10.51
CA LYS A 71 19.03 29.08 9.66
C LYS A 71 18.45 30.21 8.81
N ILE A 72 19.14 31.37 8.81
CA ILE A 72 18.75 32.50 7.97
C ILE A 72 19.11 32.20 6.51
N ASP A 73 18.16 32.42 5.60
CA ASP A 73 18.41 32.51 4.17
C ASP A 73 18.66 33.96 3.78
N ILE A 74 19.94 34.36 3.81
CA ILE A 74 20.34 35.74 3.49
C ILE A 74 20.00 36.08 2.04
N SER A 75 20.20 35.13 1.11
CA SER A 75 19.95 35.35 -0.32
C SER A 75 18.47 35.63 -0.59
N ALA A 76 17.58 34.83 -0.01
CA ALA A 76 16.14 35.04 -0.10
C ALA A 76 15.72 36.34 0.60
N SER A 77 16.28 36.63 1.79
CA SER A 77 15.98 37.86 2.54
C SER A 77 16.36 39.13 1.78
N VAL A 78 17.46 39.12 1.06
CA VAL A 78 17.89 40.25 0.22
C VAL A 78 17.03 40.35 -1.03
N LYS A 79 16.80 39.24 -1.73
CA LYS A 79 16.00 39.19 -2.96
C LYS A 79 14.57 39.67 -2.74
N GLU A 80 13.95 39.27 -1.62
CA GLU A 80 12.57 39.62 -1.27
C GLU A 80 12.45 40.92 -0.47
N GLN A 81 13.60 41.60 -0.22
CA GLN A 81 13.69 42.84 0.54
C GLN A 81 13.00 42.78 1.91
N THR A 82 13.02 41.61 2.56
CA THR A 82 12.34 41.37 3.84
C THR A 82 12.94 42.18 4.99
N MET A 83 14.22 42.55 4.87
CA MET A 83 14.89 43.42 5.85
C MET A 83 14.27 44.79 5.99
N LEU A 84 13.69 45.36 4.92
CA LEU A 84 12.97 46.62 4.97
C LEU A 84 11.73 46.56 5.88
N ARG A 85 11.18 45.35 6.02
CA ARG A 85 10.03 45.06 6.90
C ARG A 85 10.46 44.55 8.28
N LYS A 86 11.77 44.65 8.60
CA LYS A 86 12.37 44.11 9.84
C LYS A 86 12.11 42.62 10.02
N ARG A 87 12.14 41.85 8.92
CA ARG A 87 11.96 40.39 8.88
C ARG A 87 13.10 39.71 8.13
N LEU A 88 13.31 38.44 8.40
CA LEU A 88 14.30 37.61 7.73
C LEU A 88 13.63 36.32 7.26
N VAL A 89 14.04 35.82 6.10
CA VAL A 89 13.67 34.49 5.66
C VAL A 89 14.48 33.48 6.44
N CYS A 90 13.78 32.60 7.16
CA CYS A 90 14.38 31.57 8.00
C CYS A 90 13.98 30.17 7.51
N ASN A 91 14.96 29.28 7.45
CA ASN A 91 14.76 27.85 7.21
C ASN A 91 14.89 27.11 8.52
N TYR A 92 13.85 26.41 8.93
CA TYR A 92 13.86 25.62 10.17
C TYR A 92 13.09 24.32 10.01
N ASP A 93 13.46 23.32 10.82
CA ASP A 93 12.77 22.06 10.85
C ASP A 93 11.58 22.12 11.81
N GLU A 94 10.40 21.75 11.33
CA GLU A 94 9.19 21.62 12.14
C GLU A 94 8.77 20.17 12.24
N PHE A 95 8.52 19.69 13.47
CA PHE A 95 8.02 18.34 13.72
C PHE A 95 6.52 18.31 13.52
N SER A 96 6.09 18.05 12.29
CA SER A 96 4.73 18.26 11.81
C SER A 96 4.01 16.94 11.52
N VAL A 97 2.69 16.95 11.72
CA VAL A 97 1.78 15.89 11.26
C VAL A 97 1.55 15.93 9.74
N ASN A 98 1.99 17.00 9.05
CA ASN A 98 1.87 17.13 7.60
C ASN A 98 2.87 16.24 6.84
N SER A 99 3.16 15.05 7.38
CA SER A 99 4.05 14.05 6.79
C SER A 99 3.51 13.53 5.47
N TYR A 100 4.41 13.09 4.58
CA TYR A 100 4.01 12.64 3.25
C TYR A 100 3.03 11.48 3.29
N MET A 101 3.18 10.54 4.22
CA MET A 101 2.27 9.41 4.40
C MET A 101 0.87 9.88 4.85
N ASN A 102 0.79 10.83 5.79
CA ASN A 102 -0.49 11.39 6.22
C ASN A 102 -1.19 12.15 5.10
N ARG A 103 -0.45 12.86 4.27
CA ARG A 103 -0.98 13.57 3.09
C ARG A 103 -1.58 12.59 2.08
N ILE A 104 -0.97 11.43 1.84
CA ILE A 104 -1.53 10.37 0.99
C ILE A 104 -2.85 9.85 1.57
N ILE A 105 -2.88 9.54 2.88
CA ILE A 105 -4.06 9.03 3.57
C ILE A 105 -5.20 10.06 3.48
N ARG A 106 -4.93 11.33 3.77
CA ARG A 106 -5.92 12.41 3.65
C ARG A 106 -6.46 12.49 2.23
N THR A 107 -5.60 12.55 1.21
CA THR A 107 -5.99 12.61 -0.20
C THR A 107 -6.91 11.45 -0.59
N THR A 108 -6.60 10.25 -0.09
CA THR A 108 -7.41 9.06 -0.36
C THR A 108 -8.78 9.16 0.30
N MET A 109 -8.84 9.57 1.56
CA MET A 109 -10.11 9.75 2.28
C MET A 109 -10.98 10.83 1.62
N ASP A 110 -10.41 11.99 1.25
CA ASP A 110 -11.12 13.07 0.55
C ASP A 110 -11.68 12.59 -0.80
N THR A 111 -10.90 11.78 -1.52
CA THR A 111 -11.34 11.19 -2.80
C THR A 111 -12.50 10.22 -2.60
N LEU A 112 -12.43 9.35 -1.59
CA LEU A 112 -13.50 8.41 -1.27
C LEU A 112 -14.80 9.11 -0.86
N VAL A 113 -14.73 10.18 -0.07
CA VAL A 113 -15.92 10.96 0.33
C VAL A 113 -16.64 11.56 -0.88
N ARG A 114 -15.89 11.90 -1.95
CA ARG A 114 -16.44 12.46 -3.21
C ARG A 114 -16.89 11.38 -4.20
N SER A 115 -16.50 10.12 -3.99
CA SER A 115 -16.82 9.00 -4.89
C SER A 115 -18.20 8.40 -4.63
N ASN A 116 -18.56 7.36 -5.38
CA ASN A 116 -19.86 6.70 -5.35
C ASN A 116 -19.99 5.56 -4.30
N ILE A 117 -19.27 5.64 -3.17
CA ILE A 117 -19.42 4.70 -2.05
C ILE A 117 -20.70 4.99 -1.24
N SER A 118 -21.08 4.03 -0.39
CA SER A 118 -22.27 4.13 0.46
C SER A 118 -22.26 5.36 1.39
N LYS A 119 -23.44 5.86 1.72
CA LYS A 119 -23.59 7.03 2.62
C LYS A 119 -22.98 6.76 4.01
N ASP A 120 -23.10 5.53 4.48
CA ASP A 120 -22.56 5.15 5.78
C ASP A 120 -21.04 5.14 5.78
N ARG A 121 -20.39 4.65 4.71
CA ARG A 121 -18.94 4.74 4.56
C ARG A 121 -18.44 6.18 4.48
N LYS A 122 -19.16 7.04 3.75
CA LYS A 122 -18.86 8.50 3.74
C LYS A 122 -18.92 9.11 5.14
N LYS A 123 -19.93 8.74 5.93
CA LYS A 123 -20.07 9.20 7.32
C LYS A 123 -18.91 8.70 8.20
N GLN A 124 -18.53 7.43 8.04
CA GLN A 124 -17.38 6.86 8.77
C GLN A 124 -16.05 7.52 8.40
N LEU A 125 -15.81 7.88 7.13
CA LEU A 125 -14.61 8.58 6.67
C LEU A 125 -14.52 10.02 7.20
N ARG A 126 -15.64 10.74 7.28
CA ARG A 126 -15.65 12.14 7.77
C ARG A 126 -15.19 12.26 9.21
N LYS A 127 -15.41 11.24 10.05
CA LYS A 127 -14.98 11.26 11.46
C LYS A 127 -13.46 11.38 11.61
N PRO A 128 -12.64 10.47 11.03
CA PRO A 128 -11.18 10.58 11.13
C PRO A 128 -10.62 11.79 10.36
N LEU A 129 -11.27 12.27 9.28
CA LEU A 129 -10.80 13.42 8.52
C LEU A 129 -10.66 14.71 9.35
N ILE A 130 -11.44 14.86 10.40
CA ILE A 130 -11.37 16.02 11.31
C ILE A 130 -9.96 16.14 11.91
N TYR A 131 -9.33 15.02 12.23
CA TYR A 131 -7.98 14.97 12.82
C TYR A 131 -6.85 15.25 11.81
N PHE A 132 -7.19 15.33 10.52
CA PHE A 132 -6.26 15.65 9.45
C PHE A 132 -6.37 17.13 9.00
N ALA A 133 -6.92 18.02 9.82
CA ALA A 133 -7.12 19.43 9.46
C ALA A 133 -5.79 20.11 9.07
N GLU A 134 -4.69 19.82 9.79
CA GLU A 134 -3.35 20.37 9.55
C GLU A 134 -2.56 19.61 8.45
N VAL A 135 -3.13 18.55 7.88
CA VAL A 135 -2.47 17.75 6.85
C VAL A 135 -2.96 18.18 5.47
N GLU A 136 -2.09 18.65 4.59
CA GLU A 136 -2.44 19.10 3.25
C GLU A 136 -2.69 17.91 2.29
N PRO A 137 -3.70 18.01 1.41
CA PRO A 137 -3.89 17.01 0.37
C PRO A 137 -2.79 17.09 -0.70
N LEU A 138 -2.52 15.97 -1.37
CA LEU A 138 -1.62 15.88 -2.52
C LEU A 138 -2.40 15.88 -3.83
N ASN A 139 -1.76 16.28 -4.92
CA ASN A 139 -2.26 15.96 -6.25
C ASN A 139 -2.14 14.44 -6.46
N ARG A 140 -3.26 13.76 -6.78
CA ARG A 140 -3.34 12.30 -6.94
C ARG A 140 -2.39 11.73 -7.99
N GLU A 141 -2.16 12.50 -9.07
CA GLU A 141 -1.34 12.07 -10.18
C GLU A 141 0.16 12.10 -9.86
N SER A 142 0.57 13.03 -8.99
CA SER A 142 1.98 13.25 -8.62
C SER A 142 2.43 12.46 -7.39
N ILE A 143 1.60 11.57 -6.85
CA ILE A 143 1.97 10.79 -5.65
C ILE A 143 3.11 9.82 -5.98
N ASN A 144 4.22 9.99 -5.26
CA ASN A 144 5.32 9.03 -5.27
C ASN A 144 5.02 7.87 -4.32
N TRP A 145 4.88 6.67 -4.88
CA TRP A 145 4.56 5.45 -4.13
C TRP A 145 5.79 4.66 -3.67
N LYS A 146 7.00 5.09 -4.04
CA LYS A 146 8.25 4.47 -3.58
C LYS A 146 8.62 5.02 -2.22
N LEU A 147 7.99 4.49 -1.16
CA LEU A 147 8.21 4.89 0.22
C LEU A 147 9.03 3.83 0.95
N GLN A 148 9.83 4.29 1.91
CA GLN A 148 10.57 3.40 2.80
C GLN A 148 9.76 3.15 4.07
N PHE A 149 9.70 1.88 4.46
CA PHE A 149 9.01 1.45 5.67
C PHE A 149 9.99 0.73 6.60
N ASN A 150 9.77 0.86 7.89
CA ASN A 150 10.52 0.18 8.93
C ASN A 150 9.57 -0.62 9.84
N LYS A 151 10.13 -1.34 10.82
CA LYS A 151 9.32 -2.16 11.74
C LYS A 151 8.31 -1.35 12.56
N ASN A 152 8.57 -0.07 12.79
CA ASN A 152 7.73 0.79 13.65
C ASN A 152 6.53 1.38 12.89
N ASN A 153 6.55 1.38 11.55
CA ASN A 153 5.49 1.98 10.75
C ASN A 153 4.73 0.95 9.86
N GLN A 154 4.66 -0.31 10.30
CA GLN A 154 3.92 -1.37 9.57
C GLN A 154 2.45 -1.04 9.34
N THR A 155 1.80 -0.36 10.30
CA THR A 155 0.43 0.14 10.12
C THR A 155 0.35 1.12 8.95
N TYR A 156 1.32 2.04 8.84
CA TYR A 156 1.40 2.94 7.69
C TYR A 156 1.66 2.19 6.38
N GLN A 157 2.52 1.18 6.39
CA GLN A 157 2.76 0.34 5.20
C GLN A 157 1.46 -0.27 4.69
N MET A 158 0.66 -0.83 5.58
CA MET A 158 -0.67 -1.37 5.24
C MET A 158 -1.60 -0.27 4.73
N LEU A 159 -1.73 0.85 5.46
CA LEU A 159 -2.60 1.97 5.07
C LEU A 159 -2.23 2.55 3.70
N ILE A 160 -0.94 2.78 3.43
CA ILE A 160 -0.46 3.29 2.14
C ILE A 160 -0.72 2.28 1.01
N SER A 161 -0.57 1.00 1.29
CA SER A 161 -0.88 -0.04 0.30
C SER A 161 -2.39 -0.06 -0.04
N ILE A 162 -3.26 0.10 0.96
CA ILE A 162 -4.71 0.25 0.73
C ILE A 162 -5.00 1.54 -0.04
N CYS A 163 -4.37 2.67 0.30
CA CYS A 163 -4.48 3.92 -0.46
C CYS A 163 -4.07 3.73 -1.94
N TYR A 164 -2.97 3.00 -2.18
CA TYR A 164 -2.52 2.67 -3.54
C TYR A 164 -3.57 1.85 -4.30
N LEU A 165 -4.12 0.81 -3.67
CA LEU A 165 -5.18 -0.01 -4.28
C LEU A 165 -6.41 0.82 -4.63
N ILE A 166 -6.81 1.75 -3.76
CA ILE A 166 -7.95 2.64 -4.00
C ILE A 166 -7.63 3.61 -5.15
N LEU A 167 -6.56 4.40 -5.03
CA LEU A 167 -6.28 5.50 -5.95
C LEU A 167 -5.79 5.05 -7.34
N LYS A 168 -5.07 3.93 -7.41
CA LYS A 168 -4.52 3.40 -8.68
C LYS A 168 -5.28 2.17 -9.17
N GLY A 169 -5.90 1.40 -8.28
CA GLY A 169 -6.53 0.12 -8.61
C GLY A 169 -8.03 0.21 -8.84
N LEU A 170 -8.72 1.05 -8.08
CA LEU A 170 -10.19 1.11 -8.10
C LEU A 170 -10.74 2.41 -8.69
N LEU A 171 -9.93 3.47 -8.72
CA LEU A 171 -10.39 4.78 -9.16
C LEU A 171 -10.23 4.94 -10.67
N GLN A 172 -11.32 5.20 -11.37
CA GLN A 172 -11.32 5.59 -12.78
C GLN A 172 -11.94 6.97 -12.96
N THR A 173 -11.39 7.75 -13.88
CA THR A 173 -12.01 8.98 -14.35
C THR A 173 -12.89 8.64 -15.54
N THR A 174 -14.15 8.99 -15.47
CA THR A 174 -15.10 8.81 -16.56
C THR A 174 -14.97 9.91 -17.61
N SER A 175 -15.54 9.71 -18.80
CA SER A 175 -15.43 10.66 -19.93
C SER A 175 -16.01 12.05 -19.63
N ASP A 176 -16.89 12.16 -18.64
CA ASP A 176 -17.48 13.42 -18.16
C ASP A 176 -16.64 14.13 -17.07
N GLY A 177 -15.44 13.58 -16.75
CA GLY A 177 -14.56 14.12 -15.70
C GLY A 177 -14.94 13.69 -14.28
N SER A 178 -16.03 12.96 -14.09
CA SER A 178 -16.38 12.41 -12.78
C SER A 178 -15.48 11.23 -12.40
N THR A 179 -15.36 10.95 -11.12
CA THR A 179 -14.53 9.86 -10.61
C THR A 179 -15.41 8.73 -10.09
N LYS A 180 -15.30 7.55 -10.68
CA LYS A 180 -16.02 6.35 -10.28
C LYS A 180 -15.06 5.30 -9.72
N LEU A 181 -15.48 4.62 -8.67
CA LEU A 181 -14.77 3.44 -8.17
C LEU A 181 -15.25 2.21 -8.93
N MET A 182 -14.28 1.41 -9.38
CA MET A 182 -14.55 0.11 -9.97
C MET A 182 -14.93 -0.90 -8.88
N ASP A 183 -15.78 -1.84 -9.24
CA ASP A 183 -16.16 -2.92 -8.33
C ASP A 183 -15.02 -3.91 -8.07
N PHE A 184 -14.03 -3.95 -8.98
CA PHE A 184 -12.92 -4.90 -8.94
C PHE A 184 -11.58 -4.20 -9.16
N LEU A 185 -10.54 -4.74 -8.54
CA LEU A 185 -9.15 -4.39 -8.83
C LEU A 185 -8.82 -4.81 -10.27
N ASP A 186 -8.05 -3.97 -10.97
CA ASP A 186 -7.52 -4.36 -12.27
C ASP A 186 -6.60 -5.59 -12.16
N GLU A 187 -6.43 -6.27 -13.29
CA GLU A 187 -5.75 -7.54 -13.40
C GLU A 187 -4.30 -7.48 -12.88
N GLN A 188 -3.55 -6.46 -13.25
CA GLN A 188 -2.14 -6.31 -12.87
C GLN A 188 -1.96 -6.12 -11.36
N ARG A 189 -2.85 -5.35 -10.71
CA ARG A 189 -2.77 -5.10 -9.27
C ARG A 189 -3.24 -6.30 -8.47
N MET A 190 -4.22 -7.04 -9.01
CA MET A 190 -4.64 -8.31 -8.43
C MET A 190 -3.49 -9.32 -8.45
N CYS A 191 -2.72 -9.41 -9.54
CA CYS A 191 -1.54 -10.28 -9.61
C CYS A 191 -0.52 -9.95 -8.51
N ARG A 192 -0.15 -8.68 -8.35
CA ARG A 192 0.80 -8.26 -7.30
C ARG A 192 0.31 -8.57 -5.88
N LEU A 193 -0.99 -8.40 -5.62
CA LEU A 193 -1.57 -8.78 -4.34
C LEU A 193 -1.50 -10.30 -4.15
N TYR A 194 -1.75 -11.07 -5.21
CA TYR A 194 -1.72 -12.51 -5.20
C TYR A 194 -0.30 -13.07 -5.02
N GLU A 195 0.70 -12.49 -5.69
CA GLU A 195 2.12 -12.81 -5.48
C GLU A 195 2.51 -12.67 -4.00
N LYS A 196 2.20 -11.51 -3.43
CA LYS A 196 2.49 -11.24 -2.03
C LYS A 196 1.73 -12.20 -1.09
N PHE A 197 0.48 -12.49 -1.39
CA PHE A 197 -0.32 -13.44 -0.65
C PHE A 197 0.31 -14.84 -0.66
N ILE A 198 0.65 -15.39 -1.83
CA ILE A 198 1.24 -16.72 -1.94
C ILE A 198 2.55 -16.79 -1.15
N LEU A 199 3.42 -15.78 -1.33
CA LEU A 199 4.71 -15.72 -0.65
C LEU A 199 4.54 -15.77 0.89
N GLU A 200 3.67 -14.94 1.43
CA GLU A 200 3.43 -14.86 2.88
C GLU A 200 2.63 -16.06 3.40
N TYR A 201 1.74 -16.64 2.59
CA TYR A 201 1.03 -17.87 2.91
C TYR A 201 2.02 -19.03 3.13
N PHE A 202 2.91 -19.28 2.17
CA PHE A 202 3.89 -20.37 2.31
C PHE A 202 4.86 -20.13 3.46
N LYS A 203 5.32 -18.92 3.70
CA LYS A 203 6.18 -18.61 4.84
C LYS A 203 5.52 -18.92 6.18
N LYS A 204 4.20 -18.70 6.29
CA LYS A 204 3.47 -18.85 7.54
C LYS A 204 2.93 -20.26 7.76
N GLU A 205 2.27 -20.82 6.75
CA GLU A 205 1.56 -22.11 6.87
C GLU A 205 2.44 -23.32 6.54
N HIS A 206 3.54 -23.09 5.79
CA HIS A 206 4.45 -24.13 5.33
C HIS A 206 5.91 -23.73 5.58
N PRO A 207 6.34 -23.61 6.85
CA PRO A 207 7.72 -23.21 7.19
C PRO A 207 8.78 -24.20 6.69
N GLU A 208 8.39 -25.44 6.39
CA GLU A 208 9.23 -26.47 5.77
C GLU A 208 9.60 -26.15 4.32
N VAL A 209 8.86 -25.24 3.67
CA VAL A 209 9.11 -24.78 2.30
C VAL A 209 9.74 -23.39 2.34
N LYS A 210 10.94 -23.24 1.83
CA LYS A 210 11.58 -21.92 1.70
C LYS A 210 10.93 -21.13 0.55
N ALA A 211 10.08 -20.17 0.90
CA ALA A 211 9.43 -19.30 -0.07
C ALA A 211 10.21 -17.99 -0.23
N SER A 212 10.55 -17.62 -1.45
CA SER A 212 11.29 -16.40 -1.79
C SER A 212 10.90 -15.86 -3.16
N ALA A 213 11.09 -14.53 -3.35
CA ALA A 213 11.16 -13.90 -4.67
C ALA A 213 12.65 -13.71 -4.97
N SER A 214 13.25 -14.61 -5.73
CA SER A 214 14.70 -14.68 -5.88
C SER A 214 15.11 -14.33 -7.31
N GLN A 215 16.28 -13.70 -7.42
CA GLN A 215 16.95 -13.55 -8.70
C GLN A 215 17.45 -14.94 -9.16
N ILE A 216 17.24 -15.24 -10.42
CA ILE A 216 17.72 -16.47 -11.05
C ILE A 216 18.98 -16.08 -11.84
N PRO A 217 20.14 -16.66 -11.52
CA PRO A 217 21.35 -16.40 -12.29
C PRO A 217 21.22 -17.00 -13.71
N TRP A 218 21.68 -16.28 -14.70
CA TRP A 218 21.82 -16.82 -16.05
C TRP A 218 22.89 -17.92 -16.05
N ASP A 219 22.58 -19.04 -16.66
CA ASP A 219 23.54 -20.09 -16.96
C ASP A 219 23.97 -19.89 -18.42
N THR A 220 25.17 -19.33 -18.61
CA THR A 220 25.73 -19.00 -19.92
C THR A 220 27.00 -19.80 -20.13
N ASP A 221 27.16 -20.37 -21.33
CA ASP A 221 28.30 -21.24 -21.70
C ASP A 221 29.65 -20.53 -21.60
N ASP A 222 29.67 -19.22 -21.87
CA ASP A 222 30.85 -18.35 -21.85
C ASP A 222 31.06 -17.60 -20.53
N GLY A 223 30.11 -17.72 -19.58
CA GLY A 223 30.14 -17.02 -18.27
C GLY A 223 29.91 -15.51 -18.35
N TYR A 224 29.70 -14.92 -19.54
CA TYR A 224 29.49 -13.49 -19.71
C TYR A 224 28.05 -13.09 -19.41
N ARG A 225 27.84 -12.28 -18.35
CA ARG A 225 26.51 -11.92 -17.82
C ARG A 225 26.21 -10.41 -17.78
N GLU A 226 27.20 -9.57 -18.10
CA GLU A 226 27.12 -8.11 -17.88
C GLU A 226 26.02 -7.41 -18.69
N MET A 227 25.68 -7.94 -19.85
CA MET A 227 24.65 -7.38 -20.76
C MET A 227 23.26 -8.04 -20.59
N LEU A 228 23.16 -9.08 -19.76
CA LEU A 228 21.90 -9.79 -19.60
C LEU A 228 21.01 -9.09 -18.57
N PRO A 229 19.69 -8.96 -18.84
CA PRO A 229 18.76 -8.40 -17.87
C PRO A 229 18.68 -9.29 -16.63
N VAL A 230 18.44 -8.67 -15.47
CA VAL A 230 18.22 -9.44 -14.24
C VAL A 230 16.96 -10.29 -14.41
N MET A 231 17.13 -11.62 -14.34
CA MET A 231 16.02 -12.56 -14.34
C MET A 231 15.55 -12.74 -12.90
N GLN A 232 14.30 -12.40 -12.61
CA GLN A 232 13.71 -12.51 -11.28
C GLN A 232 12.46 -13.37 -11.36
N SER A 233 12.36 -14.39 -10.47
CA SER A 233 11.11 -15.13 -10.29
C SER A 233 10.16 -14.37 -9.39
N ASP A 234 8.86 -14.43 -9.70
CA ASP A 234 7.84 -13.87 -8.82
C ASP A 234 7.77 -14.65 -7.51
N ILE A 235 7.69 -15.97 -7.60
CA ILE A 235 7.67 -16.85 -6.42
C ILE A 235 8.50 -18.10 -6.70
N MET A 236 9.42 -18.40 -5.79
CA MET A 236 10.19 -19.61 -5.77
C MET A 236 9.96 -20.35 -4.46
N LEU A 237 9.54 -21.59 -4.56
CA LEU A 237 9.34 -22.50 -3.42
C LEU A 237 10.38 -23.59 -3.48
N LYS A 238 11.20 -23.73 -2.42
CA LYS A 238 12.24 -24.74 -2.32
C LYS A 238 12.03 -25.62 -1.09
N GLN A 239 12.04 -26.96 -1.32
CA GLN A 239 12.02 -27.96 -0.26
C GLN A 239 13.01 -29.06 -0.60
N GLY A 240 14.07 -29.20 0.19
CA GLY A 240 15.20 -30.10 -0.14
C GLY A 240 15.79 -29.74 -1.50
N ASP A 241 15.91 -30.71 -2.39
CA ASP A 241 16.44 -30.55 -3.75
C ASP A 241 15.37 -30.11 -4.78
N ARG A 242 14.12 -30.07 -4.37
CA ARG A 242 13.02 -29.66 -5.27
C ARG A 242 12.82 -28.17 -5.24
N THR A 243 12.75 -27.59 -6.43
CA THR A 243 12.42 -26.17 -6.62
C THR A 243 11.22 -26.05 -7.54
N LEU A 244 10.20 -25.28 -7.10
CA LEU A 244 9.05 -24.93 -7.90
C LEU A 244 9.04 -23.41 -8.10
N VAL A 245 8.96 -22.99 -9.36
CA VAL A 245 8.77 -21.58 -9.72
C VAL A 245 7.31 -21.38 -10.09
N ILE A 246 6.69 -20.37 -9.50
CA ILE A 246 5.28 -20.02 -9.75
C ILE A 246 5.27 -18.64 -10.41
N ASP A 247 4.70 -18.60 -11.61
CA ASP A 247 4.36 -17.35 -12.31
C ASP A 247 2.87 -17.08 -12.11
N PRO A 248 2.50 -16.03 -11.38
CA PRO A 248 1.10 -15.69 -11.11
C PRO A 248 0.29 -15.32 -12.36
N TYR A 249 0.93 -14.85 -13.44
CA TYR A 249 0.24 -14.59 -14.71
C TYR A 249 -0.27 -15.88 -15.37
N SER A 250 0.51 -16.96 -15.31
CA SER A 250 0.08 -18.29 -15.80
C SER A 250 -1.03 -18.88 -14.93
N VAL A 251 -1.01 -18.60 -13.63
CA VAL A 251 -2.03 -19.03 -12.64
C VAL A 251 -3.35 -18.29 -12.83
N GLN A 252 -3.32 -17.10 -13.41
CA GLN A 252 -4.51 -16.28 -13.67
C GLN A 252 -5.50 -16.92 -14.65
N ALA A 253 -5.01 -17.64 -15.66
CA ALA A 253 -5.87 -18.45 -16.52
C ALA A 253 -6.61 -19.54 -15.74
N LEU A 254 -5.96 -20.12 -14.72
CA LEU A 254 -6.54 -21.08 -13.78
C LEU A 254 -7.49 -20.44 -12.77
N LEU A 255 -7.22 -19.21 -12.32
CA LEU A 255 -8.08 -18.46 -11.39
C LEU A 255 -9.41 -18.04 -12.02
N ARG A 256 -9.46 -17.82 -13.34
CA ARG A 256 -10.72 -17.58 -14.06
C ARG A 256 -11.63 -18.80 -14.09
N GLN A 257 -11.04 -20.00 -14.01
CA GLN A 257 -11.79 -21.26 -13.95
C GLN A 257 -12.12 -21.72 -12.53
N CYS A 258 -11.30 -21.35 -11.53
CA CYS A 258 -11.48 -21.74 -10.14
C CYS A 258 -11.79 -20.55 -9.25
N ALA A 259 -12.99 -20.45 -8.73
CA ALA A 259 -13.41 -19.43 -7.75
C ALA A 259 -12.69 -19.52 -6.38
N ILE A 260 -11.53 -20.20 -6.29
CA ILE A 260 -10.93 -20.64 -5.03
C ILE A 260 -9.42 -20.45 -5.08
N SER A 261 -8.95 -19.23 -4.78
CA SER A 261 -7.50 -18.92 -4.71
C SER A 261 -6.74 -19.71 -3.63
N VAL A 262 -7.38 -19.99 -2.50
CA VAL A 262 -6.79 -20.76 -1.38
C VAL A 262 -6.68 -22.24 -1.70
N CYS A 263 -7.71 -22.79 -2.36
CA CYS A 263 -7.72 -24.21 -2.75
C CYS A 263 -6.61 -24.51 -3.77
N LEU A 264 -6.33 -23.57 -4.69
CA LEU A 264 -5.27 -23.74 -5.68
C LEU A 264 -3.88 -23.78 -5.03
N VAL A 265 -3.60 -22.88 -4.10
CA VAL A 265 -2.32 -22.87 -3.36
C VAL A 265 -2.14 -24.16 -2.57
N HIS A 266 -3.21 -24.64 -1.94
CA HIS A 266 -3.20 -25.93 -1.23
C HIS A 266 -3.07 -27.13 -2.18
N GLN A 267 -3.66 -27.07 -3.38
CA GLN A 267 -3.49 -28.10 -4.41
C GLN A 267 -2.07 -28.11 -4.99
N ILE A 268 -1.45 -26.95 -5.21
CA ILE A 268 -0.06 -26.82 -5.65
C ILE A 268 0.85 -27.50 -4.60
N TYR A 269 0.65 -27.19 -3.31
CA TYR A 269 1.40 -27.84 -2.24
C TYR A 269 1.21 -29.36 -2.24
N ARG A 270 -0.06 -29.84 -2.26
CA ARG A 270 -0.37 -31.27 -2.28
C ARG A 270 0.24 -31.99 -3.48
N LYS A 271 0.16 -31.38 -4.66
CA LYS A 271 0.63 -32.01 -5.90
C LYS A 271 2.15 -32.12 -5.98
N HIS A 272 2.88 -31.11 -5.47
CA HIS A 272 4.33 -31.02 -5.68
C HIS A 272 5.17 -31.34 -4.45
N PHE A 273 4.62 -31.25 -3.24
CA PHE A 273 5.37 -31.39 -2.00
C PHE A 273 4.87 -32.49 -1.03
N ARG A 274 3.62 -32.96 -1.16
CA ARG A 274 2.99 -33.88 -0.19
C ARG A 274 3.45 -35.36 -0.31
N HIS A 275 4.20 -35.72 -1.33
CA HIS A 275 4.67 -37.10 -1.55
C HIS A 275 6.18 -37.22 -1.28
N LEU A 276 6.68 -36.60 -0.24
CA LEU A 276 8.01 -36.88 0.28
C LEU A 276 7.87 -37.80 1.51
N PRO A 277 8.68 -38.89 1.56
CA PRO A 277 8.74 -39.81 2.72
C PRO A 277 9.21 -39.08 3.97
#